data_3e51a1257f632bd2f54c7d5ac9a114fa
#
_entry.id   3e51a1257f632bd2f54c7d5ac9a114fa
#
_cell.length_a   1.000
_cell.length_b   1.000
_cell.length_c   1.000
_cell.angle_alpha   90.00
_cell.angle_beta   90.00
_cell.angle_gamma   90.00
#
_symmetry.space_group_name_H-M   'P 1'
#
loop_
_entity.id
_entity.type
_entity.pdbx_description
1 polymer ?
#
loop_
_entity_poly.entity_id
_entity_poly.type
_entity_poly.pdbx_seq_one_letter_code
_entity_poly.pdbx_strand_id
1 'polypeptide(L)'
;MAITRDDVLKVLSTVTVDAAGTTLPASGRLSQVVVDPTNRVMFSILIDPSEAERFEPIRRRAEGAILATPGVSGVFASLTSERGPNQPAQNAPQAAPPQPPAPGRPAAPPPRTGPALPGVRHIVAVASGKGGVGKSTTACNLALALSAQGLKVGLLDADIYGPSVPKLFGLSGKPRVIEERLLAPMEGFGIKVMSIGFLIEPETAMIWRGPMVQSAITQMLREVAWGELDVLVVDMPPGTGDAQLTMAQATPLSGAVIVSTPQDLALIDARRGVTMFRKVAVPILGVIENMATFICPHCGTASHIFGHGGARAEAERLEVPFLGEVPLNMTIRETSDAGRPVVAVDPDGPHAQIYRGIAAKLWGNLTGGPAPRAAPRIVIE
;
A
#
# COMPACT_ATOMS: atom_id res chain seq x y z
N MET A 1 -3.14 -17.50 -30.48
CA MET A 1 -1.71 -17.86 -30.63
C MET A 1 -0.97 -17.33 -29.40
N ALA A 2 -0.07 -18.11 -28.82
CA ALA A 2 0.76 -17.62 -27.73
C ALA A 2 1.75 -16.59 -28.30
N ILE A 3 1.81 -15.41 -27.73
CA ILE A 3 2.78 -14.39 -28.10
C ILE A 3 4.13 -14.73 -27.48
N THR A 4 5.19 -14.55 -28.25
CA THR A 4 6.56 -14.81 -27.78
C THR A 4 7.27 -13.50 -27.43
N ARG A 5 8.32 -13.60 -26.61
CA ARG A 5 9.20 -12.46 -26.32
C ARG A 5 9.77 -11.82 -27.58
N ASP A 6 10.11 -12.61 -28.58
CA ASP A 6 10.69 -12.12 -29.83
C ASP A 6 9.67 -11.34 -30.67
N ASP A 7 8.39 -11.72 -30.62
CA ASP A 7 7.34 -10.96 -31.27
C ASP A 7 7.18 -9.59 -30.62
N VAL A 8 7.21 -9.53 -29.29
CA VAL A 8 7.17 -8.27 -28.54
C VAL A 8 8.38 -7.37 -28.87
N LEU A 9 9.60 -7.94 -28.95
CA LEU A 9 10.80 -7.19 -29.30
C LEU A 9 10.73 -6.64 -30.73
N LYS A 10 10.15 -7.37 -31.70
CA LYS A 10 9.89 -6.87 -33.05
C LYS A 10 8.95 -5.66 -33.02
N VAL A 11 7.87 -5.72 -32.26
CA VAL A 11 6.94 -4.59 -32.11
C VAL A 11 7.63 -3.40 -31.47
N LEU A 12 8.40 -3.61 -30.39
CA LEU A 12 9.16 -2.54 -29.73
C LEU A 12 10.24 -1.91 -30.62
N SER A 13 10.73 -2.64 -31.64
CA SER A 13 11.66 -2.10 -32.63
C SER A 13 11.04 -1.06 -33.57
N THR A 14 9.73 -0.89 -33.57
CA THR A 14 9.06 0.18 -34.29
C THR A 14 8.98 1.50 -33.49
N VAL A 15 9.29 1.43 -32.19
CA VAL A 15 9.23 2.60 -31.29
C VAL A 15 10.61 3.24 -31.17
N THR A 16 10.74 4.48 -31.63
CA THR A 16 11.99 5.25 -31.57
C THR A 16 12.06 6.10 -30.30
N VAL A 17 13.28 6.24 -29.75
CA VAL A 17 13.54 6.99 -28.50
C VAL A 17 14.12 8.38 -28.75
N ASP A 18 14.60 8.65 -29.98
CA ASP A 18 15.22 9.92 -30.37
C ASP A 18 14.91 10.28 -31.82
N ALA A 19 15.33 11.51 -32.25
CA ALA A 19 15.19 12.00 -33.59
C ALA A 19 16.15 11.31 -34.61
N ALA A 20 17.17 10.61 -34.13
CA ALA A 20 18.09 9.84 -34.97
C ALA A 20 17.51 8.48 -35.39
N GLY A 21 16.33 8.12 -34.90
CA GLY A 21 15.66 6.88 -35.23
C GLY A 21 16.12 5.65 -34.42
N THR A 22 16.82 5.86 -33.31
CA THR A 22 17.24 4.79 -32.41
C THR A 22 15.98 4.08 -31.84
N THR A 23 15.87 2.78 -32.04
CA THR A 23 14.71 2.01 -31.55
C THR A 23 14.82 1.71 -30.06
N LEU A 24 13.70 1.48 -29.39
CA LEU A 24 13.68 1.22 -27.97
C LEU A 24 14.56 0.02 -27.56
N PRO A 25 14.55 -1.15 -28.24
CA PRO A 25 15.50 -2.24 -27.96
C PRO A 25 16.96 -1.87 -28.22
N ALA A 26 17.25 -1.14 -29.30
CA ALA A 26 18.62 -0.74 -29.66
C ALA A 26 19.20 0.34 -28.72
N SER A 27 18.37 1.08 -28.02
CA SER A 27 18.80 2.12 -27.08
C SER A 27 19.52 1.58 -25.83
N GLY A 28 19.46 0.27 -25.56
CA GLY A 28 19.97 -0.34 -24.33
C GLY A 28 19.15 0.02 -23.06
N ARG A 29 18.06 0.76 -23.23
CA ARG A 29 17.19 1.23 -22.12
C ARG A 29 16.03 0.28 -21.82
N LEU A 30 15.84 -0.77 -22.61
CA LEU A 30 14.77 -1.75 -22.39
C LEU A 30 15.20 -2.79 -21.36
N SER A 31 14.41 -3.00 -20.32
CA SER A 31 14.60 -4.09 -19.38
C SER A 31 14.26 -5.44 -20.01
N GLN A 32 14.40 -6.53 -19.25
CA GLN A 32 13.94 -7.84 -19.70
C GLN A 32 12.42 -7.79 -19.94
N VAL A 33 12.02 -8.09 -21.17
CA VAL A 33 10.62 -8.28 -21.55
C VAL A 33 10.13 -9.64 -21.04
N VAL A 34 9.02 -9.63 -20.32
CA VAL A 34 8.37 -10.85 -19.81
C VAL A 34 6.99 -10.95 -20.45
N VAL A 35 6.66 -12.13 -20.98
CA VAL A 35 5.33 -12.47 -21.46
C VAL A 35 4.82 -13.59 -20.57
N ASP A 36 3.66 -13.38 -19.93
CA ASP A 36 3.06 -14.37 -19.06
C ASP A 36 2.22 -15.39 -19.87
N PRO A 37 1.83 -16.52 -19.26
CA PRO A 37 1.00 -17.55 -19.92
C PRO A 37 -0.35 -17.04 -20.40
N THR A 38 -0.81 -15.89 -19.93
CA THR A 38 -2.06 -15.24 -20.33
C THR A 38 -1.87 -14.22 -21.45
N ASN A 39 -0.68 -14.18 -22.07
CA ASN A 39 -0.27 -13.21 -23.09
C ASN A 39 -0.27 -11.76 -22.64
N ARG A 40 -0.01 -11.49 -21.36
CA ARG A 40 0.32 -10.15 -20.89
C ARG A 40 1.80 -9.88 -21.01
N VAL A 41 2.12 -8.68 -21.45
CA VAL A 41 3.49 -8.24 -21.69
C VAL A 41 3.91 -7.26 -20.62
N MET A 42 5.07 -7.47 -20.02
CA MET A 42 5.64 -6.58 -19.01
C MET A 42 7.06 -6.20 -19.36
N PHE A 43 7.38 -4.90 -19.26
CA PHE A 43 8.73 -4.39 -19.44
C PHE A 43 8.90 -3.01 -18.78
N SER A 44 10.15 -2.61 -18.56
CA SER A 44 10.50 -1.29 -18.06
C SER A 44 11.46 -0.59 -19.02
N ILE A 45 11.38 0.74 -19.06
CA ILE A 45 12.31 1.57 -19.80
C ILE A 45 13.20 2.29 -18.79
N LEU A 46 14.51 2.06 -18.88
CA LEU A 46 15.54 2.66 -18.02
C LEU A 46 15.79 4.10 -18.42
N ILE A 47 15.60 5.03 -17.50
CA ILE A 47 15.76 6.47 -17.73
C ILE A 47 16.51 7.15 -16.58
N ASP A 48 17.10 8.30 -16.84
CA ASP A 48 17.47 9.23 -15.77
C ASP A 48 16.21 9.90 -15.22
N PRO A 49 16.09 10.17 -13.90
CA PRO A 49 14.93 10.85 -13.33
C PRO A 49 14.56 12.18 -14.01
N SER A 50 15.56 12.91 -14.52
CA SER A 50 15.39 14.16 -15.26
C SER A 50 14.76 13.97 -16.65
N GLU A 51 14.76 12.75 -17.19
CA GLU A 51 14.20 12.41 -18.50
C GLU A 51 12.76 11.89 -18.45
N ALA A 52 12.15 11.82 -17.27
CA ALA A 52 10.83 11.19 -17.06
C ALA A 52 9.74 11.79 -17.97
N GLU A 53 9.65 13.13 -18.06
CA GLU A 53 8.67 13.82 -18.91
C GLU A 53 8.89 13.54 -20.41
N ARG A 54 10.14 13.41 -20.84
CA ARG A 54 10.50 13.10 -22.22
C ARG A 54 10.17 11.66 -22.60
N PHE A 55 10.36 10.72 -21.69
CA PHE A 55 10.16 9.29 -21.96
C PHE A 55 8.71 8.81 -21.72
N GLU A 56 7.87 9.55 -21.03
CA GLU A 56 6.47 9.18 -20.83
C GLU A 56 5.69 9.01 -22.16
N PRO A 57 5.80 9.90 -23.16
CA PRO A 57 5.20 9.68 -24.48
C PRO A 57 5.75 8.46 -25.20
N ILE A 58 7.05 8.11 -25.00
CA ILE A 58 7.68 6.94 -25.61
C ILE A 58 7.13 5.66 -24.97
N ARG A 59 6.99 5.64 -23.64
CA ARG A 59 6.38 4.55 -22.89
C ARG A 59 4.97 4.27 -23.38
N ARG A 60 4.14 5.33 -23.54
CA ARG A 60 2.75 5.20 -24.04
C ARG A 60 2.71 4.65 -25.47
N ARG A 61 3.60 5.09 -26.35
CA ARG A 61 3.68 4.55 -27.72
C ARG A 61 4.08 3.08 -27.72
N ALA A 62 5.04 2.69 -26.89
CA ALA A 62 5.48 1.30 -26.77
C ALA A 62 4.34 0.39 -26.26
N GLU A 63 3.62 0.84 -25.25
CA GLU A 63 2.48 0.15 -24.69
C GLU A 63 1.33 0.02 -25.70
N GLY A 64 0.97 1.11 -26.39
CA GLY A 64 -0.06 1.10 -27.43
C GLY A 64 0.28 0.18 -28.60
N ALA A 65 1.55 0.18 -29.05
CA ALA A 65 2.01 -0.71 -30.13
C ALA A 65 1.88 -2.19 -29.76
N ILE A 66 2.19 -2.55 -28.52
CA ILE A 66 2.04 -3.92 -28.04
C ILE A 66 0.57 -4.29 -27.85
N LEU A 67 -0.26 -3.41 -27.29
CA LEU A 67 -1.71 -3.65 -27.13
C LEU A 67 -2.42 -3.86 -28.46
N ALA A 68 -1.95 -3.21 -29.53
CA ALA A 68 -2.49 -3.38 -30.89
C ALA A 68 -2.08 -4.75 -31.53
N THR A 69 -1.21 -5.53 -30.89
CA THR A 69 -0.73 -6.79 -31.43
C THR A 69 -1.76 -7.91 -31.16
N PRO A 70 -2.21 -8.65 -32.19
CA PRO A 70 -3.17 -9.72 -32.00
C PRO A 70 -2.67 -10.79 -31.04
N GLY A 71 -3.49 -11.13 -30.05
CA GLY A 71 -3.16 -12.15 -29.05
C GLY A 71 -2.59 -11.60 -27.74
N VAL A 72 -2.30 -10.30 -27.63
CA VAL A 72 -1.95 -9.65 -26.35
C VAL A 72 -3.20 -9.41 -25.53
N SER A 73 -3.21 -9.87 -24.29
CA SER A 73 -4.32 -9.67 -23.35
C SER A 73 -4.17 -8.44 -22.46
N GLY A 74 -2.95 -7.89 -22.38
CA GLY A 74 -2.66 -6.69 -21.61
C GLY A 74 -1.16 -6.35 -21.63
N VAL A 75 -0.83 -5.08 -21.33
CA VAL A 75 0.55 -4.59 -21.30
C VAL A 75 0.77 -3.83 -20.00
N PHE A 76 1.93 -4.03 -19.41
CA PHE A 76 2.43 -3.26 -18.29
C PHE A 76 3.80 -2.68 -18.65
N ALA A 77 3.86 -1.39 -18.91
CA ALA A 77 5.08 -0.68 -19.26
C ALA A 77 5.40 0.41 -18.23
N SER A 78 6.62 0.44 -17.70
CA SER A 78 7.04 1.40 -16.67
C SER A 78 8.33 2.14 -17.05
N LEU A 79 8.48 3.37 -16.52
CA LEU A 79 9.75 4.09 -16.53
C LEU A 79 10.49 3.80 -15.22
N THR A 80 11.80 3.55 -15.31
CA THR A 80 12.62 3.16 -14.15
C THR A 80 13.95 3.89 -14.19
N SER A 81 14.43 4.40 -13.05
CA SER A 81 15.78 4.94 -12.92
C SER A 81 16.67 3.96 -12.13
N GLU A 82 17.66 3.35 -12.77
CA GLU A 82 18.72 2.63 -12.06
C GLU A 82 19.87 3.60 -11.74
N ARG A 83 20.21 3.73 -10.47
CA ARG A 83 21.55 4.18 -10.08
C ARG A 83 22.46 2.96 -10.14
N GLY A 84 23.41 2.94 -11.07
CA GLY A 84 24.45 1.95 -11.11
C GLY A 84 25.25 1.91 -9.78
N PRO A 85 25.74 0.74 -9.32
CA PRO A 85 26.39 0.59 -8.03
C PRO A 85 27.76 1.30 -7.88
N ASN A 86 28.24 2.04 -8.88
CA ASN A 86 29.57 2.69 -8.90
C ASN A 86 29.55 4.08 -9.57
N GLN A 87 28.86 5.06 -8.97
CA GLN A 87 29.22 6.46 -9.19
C GLN A 87 29.47 7.14 -7.85
N PRO A 88 30.69 7.70 -7.62
CA PRO A 88 30.95 8.49 -6.43
C PRO A 88 30.05 9.72 -6.44
N ALA A 89 29.52 10.07 -5.28
CA ALA A 89 28.70 11.26 -5.08
C ALA A 89 29.51 12.48 -5.54
N GLN A 90 29.09 13.14 -6.60
CA GLN A 90 29.59 14.45 -6.98
C GLN A 90 29.13 15.45 -5.92
N ASN A 91 30.11 16.15 -5.36
CA ASN A 91 29.99 17.15 -4.32
C ASN A 91 28.85 18.14 -4.59
N ALA A 92 27.83 18.13 -3.75
CA ALA A 92 26.97 19.28 -3.56
C ALA A 92 27.81 20.40 -2.90
N PRO A 93 27.56 21.69 -3.22
CA PRO A 93 28.27 22.80 -2.60
C PRO A 93 28.07 22.75 -1.09
N GLN A 94 29.18 22.84 -0.34
CA GLN A 94 29.17 22.96 1.13
C GLN A 94 28.33 24.18 1.52
N ALA A 95 27.18 23.93 2.12
CA ALA A 95 26.42 24.94 2.82
C ALA A 95 27.19 25.33 4.10
N ALA A 96 27.22 26.63 4.39
CA ALA A 96 27.82 27.21 5.58
C ALA A 96 27.27 26.55 6.87
N PRO A 97 28.05 26.52 7.96
CA PRO A 97 27.65 25.88 9.20
C PRO A 97 26.34 26.49 9.76
N PRO A 98 25.42 25.67 10.26
CA PRO A 98 24.14 26.15 10.75
C PRO A 98 24.31 26.95 12.03
N GLN A 99 23.68 28.12 12.07
CA GLN A 99 23.51 28.92 13.30
C GLN A 99 22.60 28.14 14.27
N PRO A 100 22.86 28.23 15.60
CA PRO A 100 22.02 27.55 16.59
C PRO A 100 20.59 28.07 16.54
N PRO A 101 19.57 27.19 16.65
CA PRO A 101 18.18 27.57 16.56
C PRO A 101 17.73 28.39 17.77
N ALA A 102 17.00 29.47 17.51
CA ALA A 102 16.30 30.22 18.54
C ALA A 102 15.18 29.36 19.17
N PRO A 103 14.92 29.44 20.48
CA PRO A 103 13.89 28.62 21.13
C PRO A 103 12.48 29.09 20.79
N GLY A 104 11.65 28.17 20.33
CA GLY A 104 10.19 28.26 20.44
C GLY A 104 9.39 28.61 19.20
N ARG A 105 9.31 27.69 18.24
CA ARG A 105 8.10 27.52 17.40
C ARG A 105 8.00 26.05 17.04
N PRO A 106 6.80 25.40 17.18
CA PRO A 106 6.65 24.03 16.69
C PRO A 106 6.96 24.02 15.19
N ALA A 107 7.90 23.18 14.78
CA ALA A 107 8.24 23.03 13.38
C ALA A 107 6.99 22.58 12.60
N ALA A 108 6.69 23.31 11.52
CA ALA A 108 5.66 22.86 10.58
C ALA A 108 6.02 21.46 10.08
N PRO A 109 5.04 20.56 9.89
CA PRO A 109 5.30 19.24 9.38
C PRO A 109 6.03 19.35 8.03
N PRO A 110 7.04 18.50 7.78
CA PRO A 110 7.80 18.52 6.54
C PRO A 110 6.86 18.27 5.35
N PRO A 111 7.14 18.86 4.18
CA PRO A 111 6.31 18.71 2.99
C PRO A 111 6.18 17.23 2.61
N ARG A 112 4.95 16.81 2.27
CA ARG A 112 4.63 15.47 1.79
C ARG A 112 5.48 15.14 0.57
N THR A 113 6.16 14.00 0.55
CA THR A 113 7.18 13.64 -0.44
C THR A 113 6.64 13.16 -1.80
N GLY A 114 5.34 12.99 -1.97
CA GLY A 114 4.72 12.56 -3.23
C GLY A 114 3.72 13.56 -3.78
N PRO A 115 3.38 13.52 -5.08
CA PRO A 115 2.31 14.32 -5.63
C PRO A 115 0.97 13.89 -5.02
N ALA A 116 0.13 14.87 -4.69
CA ALA A 116 -1.19 14.62 -4.11
C ALA A 116 -2.04 13.69 -4.98
N LEU A 117 -2.80 12.81 -4.35
CA LEU A 117 -3.78 11.96 -5.03
C LEU A 117 -5.10 12.73 -5.10
N PRO A 118 -5.59 13.11 -6.31
CA PRO A 118 -6.80 13.90 -6.44
C PRO A 118 -8.01 13.22 -5.76
N GLY A 119 -8.80 13.99 -5.02
CA GLY A 119 -9.99 13.50 -4.34
C GLY A 119 -9.73 12.75 -3.02
N VAL A 120 -8.49 12.40 -2.68
CA VAL A 120 -8.16 11.67 -1.45
C VAL A 120 -7.51 12.62 -0.44
N ARG A 121 -8.17 12.83 0.72
CA ARG A 121 -7.68 13.78 1.74
C ARG A 121 -6.51 13.25 2.53
N HIS A 122 -6.59 11.99 2.95
CA HIS A 122 -5.57 11.35 3.77
C HIS A 122 -5.23 9.96 3.21
N ILE A 123 -3.95 9.60 3.25
CA ILE A 123 -3.48 8.25 2.92
C ILE A 123 -2.75 7.71 4.14
N VAL A 124 -3.25 6.60 4.69
CA VAL A 124 -2.73 5.99 5.91
C VAL A 124 -2.16 4.61 5.58
N ALA A 125 -0.87 4.43 5.82
CA ALA A 125 -0.22 3.14 5.69
C ALA A 125 -0.50 2.25 6.91
N VAL A 126 -0.85 0.98 6.68
CA VAL A 126 -0.84 -0.07 7.70
C VAL A 126 0.33 -0.98 7.39
N ALA A 127 1.30 -1.01 8.27
CA ALA A 127 2.58 -1.67 8.07
C ALA A 127 2.92 -2.62 9.22
N SER A 128 3.82 -3.55 8.95
CA SER A 128 4.37 -4.44 9.98
C SER A 128 5.85 -4.73 9.70
N GLY A 129 6.62 -4.95 10.74
CA GLY A 129 8.04 -5.29 10.61
C GLY A 129 8.28 -6.72 10.09
N LYS A 130 7.29 -7.63 10.18
CA LYS A 130 7.37 -9.00 9.69
C LYS A 130 6.01 -9.50 9.20
N GLY A 131 6.00 -10.59 8.45
CA GLY A 131 4.79 -11.29 8.04
C GLY A 131 4.13 -12.05 9.20
N GLY A 132 2.83 -12.38 9.05
CA GLY A 132 2.09 -13.23 9.99
C GLY A 132 1.57 -12.53 11.26
N VAL A 133 1.75 -11.22 11.43
CA VAL A 133 1.23 -10.46 12.59
C VAL A 133 -0.24 -10.03 12.45
N GLY A 134 -0.91 -10.40 11.36
CA GLY A 134 -2.30 -10.01 11.09
C GLY A 134 -2.47 -8.60 10.55
N LYS A 135 -1.48 -8.05 9.88
CA LYS A 135 -1.47 -6.72 9.25
C LYS A 135 -2.69 -6.49 8.37
N SER A 136 -2.91 -7.35 7.37
CA SER A 136 -3.98 -7.20 6.37
C SER A 136 -5.38 -7.38 6.99
N THR A 137 -5.56 -8.33 7.91
CA THR A 137 -6.81 -8.46 8.69
C THR A 137 -7.10 -7.18 9.48
N THR A 138 -6.05 -6.60 10.09
CA THR A 138 -6.17 -5.34 10.83
C THR A 138 -6.49 -4.19 9.87
N ALA A 139 -5.82 -4.08 8.71
CA ALA A 139 -6.08 -3.05 7.71
C ALA A 139 -7.53 -3.09 7.21
N CYS A 140 -8.04 -4.29 6.90
CA CYS A 140 -9.43 -4.50 6.46
C CYS A 140 -10.44 -4.04 7.52
N ASN A 141 -10.31 -4.52 8.75
CA ASN A 141 -11.23 -4.17 9.82
C ASN A 141 -11.11 -2.70 10.25
N LEU A 142 -9.90 -2.11 10.18
CA LEU A 142 -9.68 -0.70 10.46
C LEU A 142 -10.35 0.20 9.41
N ALA A 143 -10.25 -0.16 8.12
CA ALA A 143 -10.92 0.56 7.03
C ALA A 143 -12.45 0.54 7.21
N LEU A 144 -13.02 -0.61 7.55
CA LEU A 144 -14.45 -0.75 7.83
C LEU A 144 -14.86 0.00 9.09
N ALA A 145 -14.03 -0.01 10.14
CA ALA A 145 -14.29 0.73 11.36
C ALA A 145 -14.25 2.26 11.16
N LEU A 146 -13.38 2.76 10.27
CA LEU A 146 -13.39 4.17 9.85
C LEU A 146 -14.66 4.50 9.04
N SER A 147 -15.06 3.62 8.13
CA SER A 147 -16.31 3.79 7.37
C SER A 147 -17.54 3.79 8.28
N ALA A 148 -17.56 2.96 9.32
CA ALA A 148 -18.63 2.92 10.33
C ALA A 148 -18.75 4.23 11.14
N GLN A 149 -17.75 5.12 11.10
CA GLN A 149 -17.78 6.46 11.68
C GLN A 149 -18.31 7.52 10.69
N GLY A 150 -18.79 7.11 9.50
CA GLY A 150 -19.34 8.00 8.49
C GLY A 150 -18.31 8.58 7.51
N LEU A 151 -17.07 8.07 7.53
CA LEU A 151 -16.02 8.49 6.59
C LEU A 151 -16.15 7.78 5.25
N LYS A 152 -15.80 8.47 4.16
CA LYS A 152 -15.62 7.88 2.84
C LYS A 152 -14.25 7.21 2.79
N VAL A 153 -14.23 5.89 2.74
CA VAL A 153 -13.01 5.09 2.89
C VAL A 153 -12.70 4.30 1.63
N GLY A 154 -11.41 4.24 1.29
CA GLY A 154 -10.85 3.29 0.34
C GLY A 154 -9.84 2.37 1.02
N LEU A 155 -9.66 1.17 0.48
CA LEU A 155 -8.64 0.21 0.89
C LEU A 155 -7.81 -0.21 -0.31
N LEU A 156 -6.51 0.01 -0.26
CA LEU A 156 -5.55 -0.45 -1.26
C LEU A 156 -4.68 -1.55 -0.66
N ASP A 157 -4.75 -2.73 -1.25
CA ASP A 157 -3.80 -3.83 -0.98
C ASP A 157 -2.57 -3.65 -1.86
N ALA A 158 -1.49 -3.29 -1.23
CA ALA A 158 -0.20 -3.07 -1.87
C ALA A 158 0.82 -4.17 -1.56
N ASP A 159 0.39 -5.26 -0.92
CA ASP A 159 1.21 -6.45 -0.71
C ASP A 159 1.26 -7.30 -1.99
N ILE A 160 2.17 -6.91 -2.88
CA ILE A 160 2.33 -7.53 -4.20
C ILE A 160 2.76 -9.00 -4.11
N TYR A 161 3.47 -9.37 -3.05
CA TYR A 161 3.99 -10.73 -2.88
C TYR A 161 2.95 -11.71 -2.34
N GLY A 162 1.94 -11.21 -1.63
CA GLY A 162 0.90 -12.03 -1.03
C GLY A 162 -0.41 -11.25 -0.85
N PRO A 163 -1.06 -10.82 -1.95
CA PRO A 163 -2.28 -10.03 -1.86
C PRO A 163 -3.37 -10.84 -1.15
N SER A 164 -3.86 -10.31 -0.04
CA SER A 164 -4.82 -11.02 0.82
C SER A 164 -6.18 -10.34 0.93
N VAL A 165 -6.27 -9.06 0.59
CA VAL A 165 -7.52 -8.28 0.69
C VAL A 165 -8.66 -8.86 -0.16
N PRO A 166 -8.45 -9.37 -1.40
CA PRO A 166 -9.53 -10.01 -2.15
C PRO A 166 -10.19 -11.14 -1.36
N LYS A 167 -9.37 -12.03 -0.77
CA LYS A 167 -9.89 -13.12 0.07
C LYS A 167 -10.56 -12.61 1.34
N LEU A 168 -9.95 -11.65 2.03
CA LEU A 168 -10.49 -11.08 3.28
C LEU A 168 -11.82 -10.36 3.09
N PHE A 169 -12.12 -9.88 1.88
CA PHE A 169 -13.38 -9.22 1.53
C PHE A 169 -14.35 -10.12 0.74
N GLY A 170 -13.96 -11.36 0.44
CA GLY A 170 -14.76 -12.26 -0.40
C GLY A 170 -15.00 -11.72 -1.81
N LEU A 171 -14.09 -10.87 -2.31
CA LEU A 171 -14.17 -10.26 -3.63
C LEU A 171 -13.38 -11.08 -4.65
N SER A 172 -13.95 -11.22 -5.84
CA SER A 172 -13.34 -11.93 -6.98
C SER A 172 -13.65 -11.23 -8.28
N GLY A 173 -12.91 -11.57 -9.33
CA GLY A 173 -13.06 -10.97 -10.66
C GLY A 173 -12.07 -9.84 -10.90
N LYS A 174 -12.19 -9.22 -12.09
CA LYS A 174 -11.28 -8.14 -12.54
C LYS A 174 -11.98 -6.78 -12.46
N PRO A 175 -11.27 -5.71 -12.05
CA PRO A 175 -11.77 -4.35 -12.11
C PRO A 175 -12.16 -3.97 -13.54
N ARG A 176 -13.24 -3.22 -13.71
CA ARG A 176 -13.64 -2.71 -15.02
C ARG A 176 -12.79 -1.51 -15.40
N VAL A 177 -12.39 -1.43 -16.67
CA VAL A 177 -11.81 -0.21 -17.25
C VAL A 177 -12.97 0.74 -17.58
N ILE A 178 -12.95 1.96 -17.07
CA ILE A 178 -14.01 2.95 -17.26
C ILE A 178 -13.64 4.05 -18.25
N GLU A 179 -12.38 4.47 -18.31
CA GLU A 179 -11.88 5.45 -19.28
C GLU A 179 -10.48 5.04 -19.68
N GLU A 180 -10.18 4.95 -20.96
CA GLU A 180 -8.91 4.53 -21.58
C GLU A 180 -7.99 3.64 -20.70
N ARG A 181 -7.76 4.01 -19.44
CA ARG A 181 -6.88 3.33 -18.48
C ARG A 181 -7.36 3.36 -17.03
N LEU A 182 -8.42 4.11 -16.74
CA LEU A 182 -8.90 4.28 -15.37
C LEU A 182 -9.66 3.02 -14.94
N LEU A 183 -9.25 2.42 -13.85
CA LEU A 183 -9.89 1.23 -13.28
C LEU A 183 -10.97 1.64 -12.29
N ALA A 184 -12.15 1.06 -12.42
CA ALA A 184 -13.15 1.14 -11.36
C ALA A 184 -12.67 0.31 -10.16
N PRO A 185 -12.60 0.87 -8.94
CA PRO A 185 -12.34 0.07 -7.76
C PRO A 185 -13.47 -0.95 -7.56
N MET A 186 -13.15 -2.09 -6.97
CA MET A 186 -14.16 -3.02 -6.47
C MET A 186 -14.88 -2.40 -5.27
N GLU A 187 -16.10 -2.85 -5.00
CA GLU A 187 -16.85 -2.41 -3.83
C GLU A 187 -17.10 -3.59 -2.89
N GLY A 188 -16.81 -3.40 -1.62
CA GLY A 188 -17.05 -4.41 -0.58
C GLY A 188 -17.45 -3.74 0.74
N PHE A 189 -18.55 -4.17 1.33
CA PHE A 189 -19.05 -3.66 2.61
C PHE A 189 -19.14 -2.12 2.68
N GLY A 190 -19.48 -1.46 1.56
CA GLY A 190 -19.66 -0.01 1.48
C GLY A 190 -18.37 0.81 1.36
N ILE A 191 -17.24 0.20 1.13
CA ILE A 191 -15.97 0.89 0.84
C ILE A 191 -15.41 0.49 -0.54
N LYS A 192 -14.55 1.36 -1.10
CA LYS A 192 -13.83 1.10 -2.34
C LYS A 192 -12.58 0.26 -2.06
N VAL A 193 -12.36 -0.78 -2.85
CA VAL A 193 -11.24 -1.74 -2.65
C VAL A 193 -10.47 -1.92 -3.94
N MET A 194 -9.15 -1.84 -3.88
CA MET A 194 -8.27 -2.24 -4.97
C MET A 194 -7.15 -3.11 -4.43
N SER A 195 -6.79 -4.12 -5.20
CA SER A 195 -5.68 -5.02 -4.90
C SER A 195 -4.99 -5.43 -6.18
N ILE A 196 -3.69 -5.61 -6.12
CA ILE A 196 -2.94 -6.26 -7.19
C ILE A 196 -3.48 -7.67 -7.47
N GLY A 197 -4.04 -8.34 -6.44
CA GLY A 197 -4.64 -9.65 -6.56
C GLY A 197 -5.85 -9.73 -7.49
N PHE A 198 -6.50 -8.60 -7.83
CA PHE A 198 -7.52 -8.56 -8.88
C PHE A 198 -6.94 -8.48 -10.29
N LEU A 199 -5.67 -8.07 -10.41
CA LEU A 199 -5.01 -7.83 -11.69
C LEU A 199 -4.12 -9.00 -12.13
N ILE A 200 -3.73 -9.87 -11.20
CA ILE A 200 -2.87 -11.04 -11.44
C ILE A 200 -3.66 -12.32 -11.21
N GLU A 201 -3.36 -13.36 -11.97
CA GLU A 201 -3.93 -14.69 -11.72
C GLU A 201 -3.18 -15.38 -10.57
N PRO A 202 -3.91 -16.00 -9.62
CA PRO A 202 -3.33 -16.56 -8.40
C PRO A 202 -2.21 -17.57 -8.62
N GLU A 203 -2.23 -18.29 -9.74
CA GLU A 203 -1.26 -19.37 -10.07
C GLU A 203 -0.05 -18.87 -10.88
N THR A 204 -0.01 -17.59 -11.23
CA THR A 204 1.10 -17.02 -12.00
C THR A 204 2.24 -16.65 -11.08
N ALA A 205 3.31 -17.44 -11.08
CA ALA A 205 4.55 -17.12 -10.39
C ALA A 205 5.24 -15.93 -11.09
N MET A 206 4.93 -14.71 -10.69
CA MET A 206 5.57 -13.50 -11.19
C MET A 206 6.80 -13.16 -10.37
N ILE A 207 7.94 -13.00 -11.04
CA ILE A 207 9.16 -12.51 -10.39
C ILE A 207 9.09 -10.99 -10.37
N TRP A 208 8.65 -10.43 -9.25
CA TRP A 208 8.60 -9.00 -9.01
C TRP A 208 9.99 -8.44 -8.69
N ARG A 209 10.43 -7.43 -9.45
CA ARG A 209 11.64 -6.65 -9.15
C ARG A 209 11.22 -5.28 -8.58
N GLY A 210 12.05 -4.68 -7.74
CA GLY A 210 11.75 -3.43 -7.06
C GLY A 210 11.11 -2.34 -7.93
N PRO A 211 11.65 -2.02 -9.11
CA PRO A 211 11.06 -1.03 -10.01
C PRO A 211 9.66 -1.40 -10.53
N MET A 212 9.39 -2.69 -10.75
CA MET A 212 8.06 -3.15 -11.17
C MET A 212 7.04 -3.01 -10.05
N VAL A 213 7.46 -3.31 -8.82
CA VAL A 213 6.64 -3.13 -7.61
C VAL A 213 6.22 -1.66 -7.45
N GLN A 214 7.19 -0.74 -7.55
CA GLN A 214 6.94 0.70 -7.44
C GLN A 214 5.98 1.19 -8.53
N SER A 215 6.15 0.72 -9.76
CA SER A 215 5.30 1.10 -10.88
C SER A 215 3.88 0.61 -10.69
N ALA A 216 3.68 -0.67 -10.27
CA ALA A 216 2.37 -1.24 -10.01
C ALA A 216 1.61 -0.47 -8.91
N ILE A 217 2.30 -0.13 -7.83
CA ILE A 217 1.72 0.63 -6.73
C ILE A 217 1.34 2.05 -7.17
N THR A 218 2.23 2.72 -7.90
CA THR A 218 1.96 4.06 -8.44
C THR A 218 0.75 4.02 -9.38
N GLN A 219 0.64 2.98 -10.19
CA GLN A 219 -0.49 2.78 -11.09
C GLN A 219 -1.79 2.54 -10.30
N MET A 220 -1.79 1.65 -9.31
CA MET A 220 -2.96 1.41 -8.46
C MET A 220 -3.38 2.64 -7.65
N LEU A 221 -2.46 3.52 -7.30
CA LEU A 221 -2.80 4.78 -6.67
C LEU A 221 -3.43 5.77 -7.65
N ARG A 222 -2.89 5.89 -8.88
CA ARG A 222 -3.23 6.97 -9.81
C ARG A 222 -4.22 6.59 -10.91
N GLU A 223 -4.24 5.33 -11.32
CA GLU A 223 -5.10 4.83 -12.41
C GLU A 223 -6.33 4.08 -11.86
N VAL A 224 -6.71 4.35 -10.62
CA VAL A 224 -7.96 3.89 -10.00
C VAL A 224 -8.88 5.08 -9.73
N ALA A 225 -10.14 4.96 -10.08
CA ALA A 225 -11.17 5.97 -9.86
C ALA A 225 -11.59 6.04 -8.38
N TRP A 226 -10.68 6.44 -7.52
CA TRP A 226 -10.95 6.57 -6.08
C TRP A 226 -12.08 7.57 -5.79
N GLY A 227 -12.19 8.64 -6.60
CA GLY A 227 -13.13 9.74 -6.35
C GLY A 227 -12.85 10.43 -5.02
N GLU A 228 -13.91 10.99 -4.40
CA GLU A 228 -13.78 11.68 -3.12
C GLU A 228 -13.69 10.68 -1.97
N LEU A 229 -12.54 10.66 -1.27
CA LEU A 229 -12.29 9.87 -0.07
C LEU A 229 -11.78 10.76 1.07
N ASP A 230 -12.27 10.52 2.29
CA ASP A 230 -11.70 11.11 3.49
C ASP A 230 -10.37 10.42 3.85
N VAL A 231 -10.32 9.10 3.66
CA VAL A 231 -9.11 8.31 3.92
C VAL A 231 -8.98 7.10 2.98
N LEU A 232 -7.77 6.92 2.46
CA LEU A 232 -7.33 5.70 1.78
C LEU A 232 -6.40 4.93 2.72
N VAL A 233 -6.83 3.76 3.17
CA VAL A 233 -6.01 2.83 3.95
C VAL A 233 -5.19 2.00 2.98
N VAL A 234 -3.88 1.92 3.21
CA VAL A 234 -2.95 1.17 2.36
C VAL A 234 -2.36 0.03 3.16
N ASP A 235 -2.71 -1.20 2.79
CA ASP A 235 -2.10 -2.41 3.35
C ASP A 235 -0.73 -2.63 2.70
N MET A 236 0.34 -2.35 3.45
CA MET A 236 1.72 -2.33 2.98
C MET A 236 2.30 -3.75 2.86
N PRO A 237 3.31 -4.00 2.03
CA PRO A 237 4.09 -5.24 2.10
C PRO A 237 4.66 -5.45 3.50
N PRO A 238 4.83 -6.70 3.97
CA PRO A 238 5.45 -6.97 5.26
C PRO A 238 6.97 -6.71 5.24
N GLY A 239 7.55 -6.43 6.40
CA GLY A 239 8.98 -6.23 6.57
C GLY A 239 9.39 -4.75 6.61
N THR A 240 10.68 -4.50 6.54
CA THR A 240 11.31 -3.15 6.57
C THR A 240 12.31 -2.98 5.43
N GLY A 241 12.15 -3.75 4.37
CA GLY A 241 13.04 -3.77 3.22
C GLY A 241 12.72 -2.69 2.18
N ASP A 242 13.46 -2.74 1.07
CA ASP A 242 13.42 -1.74 0.00
C ASP A 242 12.03 -1.51 -0.59
N ALA A 243 11.20 -2.55 -0.70
CA ALA A 243 9.85 -2.43 -1.23
C ALA A 243 8.98 -1.51 -0.38
N GLN A 244 9.02 -1.68 0.95
CA GLN A 244 8.27 -0.86 1.88
C GLN A 244 8.80 0.59 1.93
N LEU A 245 10.13 0.75 1.94
CA LEU A 245 10.77 2.06 1.90
C LEU A 245 10.42 2.82 0.61
N THR A 246 10.57 2.16 -0.53
CA THR A 246 10.25 2.74 -1.85
C THR A 246 8.80 3.18 -1.92
N MET A 247 7.90 2.35 -1.41
CA MET A 247 6.48 2.65 -1.37
C MET A 247 6.16 3.85 -0.46
N ALA A 248 6.78 3.90 0.73
CA ALA A 248 6.62 5.02 1.66
C ALA A 248 7.13 6.35 1.07
N GLN A 249 8.13 6.30 0.19
CA GLN A 249 8.66 7.47 -0.53
C GLN A 249 7.79 7.87 -1.73
N ALA A 250 7.24 6.89 -2.46
CA ALA A 250 6.45 7.13 -3.67
C ALA A 250 5.00 7.59 -3.37
N THR A 251 4.50 7.30 -2.17
CA THR A 251 3.12 7.60 -1.76
C THR A 251 3.07 8.82 -0.83
N PRO A 252 2.16 9.78 -1.04
CA PRO A 252 2.02 10.95 -0.17
C PRO A 252 1.32 10.59 1.15
N LEU A 253 1.96 9.76 1.97
CA LEU A 253 1.40 9.24 3.21
C LEU A 253 1.13 10.37 4.21
N SER A 254 -0.06 10.40 4.76
CA SER A 254 -0.42 11.29 5.87
C SER A 254 0.09 10.76 7.22
N GLY A 255 0.37 9.45 7.28
CA GLY A 255 0.97 8.78 8.42
C GLY A 255 0.92 7.26 8.29
N ALA A 256 1.51 6.59 9.26
CA ALA A 256 1.60 5.13 9.30
C ALA A 256 1.12 4.56 10.66
N VAL A 257 0.43 3.44 10.59
CA VAL A 257 0.07 2.56 11.72
C VAL A 257 0.95 1.33 11.68
N ILE A 258 1.55 0.97 12.80
CA ILE A 258 2.40 -0.22 12.91
C ILE A 258 1.64 -1.32 13.65
N VAL A 259 1.48 -2.47 13.00
CA VAL A 259 0.87 -3.66 13.60
C VAL A 259 1.97 -4.61 14.07
N SER A 260 1.91 -5.02 15.32
CA SER A 260 2.84 -5.98 15.92
C SER A 260 2.08 -6.98 16.79
N THR A 261 2.75 -8.07 17.17
CA THR A 261 2.32 -8.98 18.23
C THR A 261 3.19 -8.73 19.47
N PRO A 262 2.80 -9.22 20.68
CA PRO A 262 3.57 -8.99 21.91
C PRO A 262 4.95 -9.64 21.95
N GLN A 263 5.28 -10.53 21.01
CA GLN A 263 6.54 -11.28 20.97
C GLN A 263 7.75 -10.37 20.74
N ASP A 264 8.85 -10.59 21.47
CA ASP A 264 10.08 -9.79 21.39
C ASP A 264 10.62 -9.60 19.96
N LEU A 265 10.63 -10.68 19.16
CA LEU A 265 11.10 -10.59 17.77
C LEU A 265 10.19 -9.69 16.92
N ALA A 266 8.86 -9.70 17.16
CA ALA A 266 7.94 -8.82 16.46
C ALA A 266 8.14 -7.36 16.88
N LEU A 267 8.43 -7.12 18.15
CA LEU A 267 8.69 -5.78 18.68
C LEU A 267 10.00 -5.18 18.13
N ILE A 268 11.05 -6.01 17.99
CA ILE A 268 12.30 -5.57 17.32
C ILE A 268 12.00 -5.11 15.89
N ASP A 269 11.20 -5.86 15.15
CA ASP A 269 10.86 -5.51 13.78
C ASP A 269 9.88 -4.32 13.70
N ALA A 270 8.94 -4.19 14.64
CA ALA A 270 8.07 -3.01 14.75
C ALA A 270 8.91 -1.71 14.98
N ARG A 271 9.94 -1.79 15.83
CA ARG A 271 10.89 -0.69 16.04
C ARG A 271 11.61 -0.28 14.76
N ARG A 272 12.04 -1.27 13.97
CA ARG A 272 12.66 -1.01 12.66
C ARG A 272 11.68 -0.32 11.71
N GLY A 273 10.40 -0.75 11.71
CA GLY A 273 9.34 -0.11 10.95
C GLY A 273 9.13 1.37 11.34
N VAL A 274 8.99 1.66 12.64
CA VAL A 274 8.91 3.04 13.15
C VAL A 274 10.10 3.88 12.68
N THR A 275 11.33 3.32 12.83
CA THR A 275 12.56 4.01 12.44
C THR A 275 12.60 4.28 10.93
N MET A 276 12.15 3.34 10.11
CA MET A 276 12.07 3.49 8.65
C MET A 276 11.13 4.64 8.27
N PHE A 277 9.89 4.66 8.79
CA PHE A 277 8.94 5.74 8.48
C PHE A 277 9.44 7.11 8.95
N ARG A 278 10.09 7.19 10.11
CA ARG A 278 10.73 8.43 10.59
C ARG A 278 11.81 8.94 9.64
N LYS A 279 12.62 8.03 9.05
CA LYS A 279 13.66 8.40 8.07
C LYS A 279 13.10 9.03 6.79
N VAL A 280 11.89 8.66 6.41
CA VAL A 280 11.19 9.22 5.23
C VAL A 280 10.17 10.30 5.61
N ALA A 281 10.28 10.85 6.83
CA ALA A 281 9.43 11.91 7.34
C ALA A 281 7.91 11.60 7.32
N VAL A 282 7.53 10.32 7.46
CA VAL A 282 6.13 9.90 7.61
C VAL A 282 5.79 9.80 9.11
N PRO A 283 4.78 10.54 9.59
CA PRO A 283 4.36 10.50 10.99
C PRO A 283 3.85 9.11 11.39
N ILE A 284 4.18 8.68 12.61
CA ILE A 284 3.60 7.46 13.19
C ILE A 284 2.30 7.84 13.92
N LEU A 285 1.18 7.37 13.39
CA LEU A 285 -0.15 7.60 13.95
C LEU A 285 -0.44 6.70 15.14
N GLY A 286 0.28 5.59 15.24
CA GLY A 286 0.29 4.75 16.42
C GLY A 286 0.65 3.29 16.15
N VAL A 287 0.70 2.53 17.24
CA VAL A 287 0.97 1.09 17.25
C VAL A 287 -0.28 0.33 17.69
N ILE A 288 -0.55 -0.80 17.03
CA ILE A 288 -1.61 -1.76 17.39
C ILE A 288 -0.93 -3.04 17.84
N GLU A 289 -1.27 -3.54 19.01
CA GLU A 289 -0.90 -4.87 19.46
C GLU A 289 -1.96 -5.88 19.03
N ASN A 290 -1.65 -6.70 18.05
CA ASN A 290 -2.52 -7.78 17.60
C ASN A 290 -2.16 -9.09 18.31
N MET A 291 -3.13 -9.99 18.46
CA MET A 291 -2.97 -11.26 19.19
C MET A 291 -2.54 -11.07 20.66
N ALA A 292 -2.99 -9.98 21.28
CA ALA A 292 -2.58 -9.56 22.63
C ALA A 292 -3.00 -10.56 23.70
N THR A 293 -4.21 -11.11 23.60
CA THR A 293 -4.79 -12.03 24.58
C THR A 293 -5.62 -13.08 23.87
N PHE A 294 -5.44 -14.33 24.22
CA PHE A 294 -6.32 -15.42 23.83
C PHE A 294 -7.37 -15.67 24.91
N ILE A 295 -8.64 -15.71 24.51
CA ILE A 295 -9.75 -16.07 25.41
C ILE A 295 -10.20 -17.49 25.03
N CYS A 296 -10.07 -18.42 25.97
CA CYS A 296 -10.47 -19.81 25.77
C CYS A 296 -11.98 -19.92 25.49
N PRO A 297 -12.40 -20.49 24.34
CA PRO A 297 -13.82 -20.61 24.01
C PRO A 297 -14.60 -21.55 24.90
N HIS A 298 -13.93 -22.42 25.66
CA HIS A 298 -14.58 -23.39 26.56
C HIS A 298 -14.80 -22.86 27.97
N CYS A 299 -13.81 -22.15 28.53
CA CYS A 299 -13.87 -21.73 29.95
C CYS A 299 -13.79 -20.21 30.13
N GLY A 300 -13.63 -19.43 29.07
CA GLY A 300 -13.51 -17.95 29.14
C GLY A 300 -12.21 -17.44 29.74
N THR A 301 -11.27 -18.33 30.12
CA THR A 301 -10.00 -17.91 30.73
C THR A 301 -9.15 -17.16 29.73
N ALA A 302 -8.68 -15.98 30.11
CA ALA A 302 -7.73 -15.18 29.32
C ALA A 302 -6.31 -15.73 29.52
N SER A 303 -5.57 -15.89 28.41
CA SER A 303 -4.18 -16.34 28.39
C SER A 303 -3.35 -15.48 27.46
N HIS A 304 -2.16 -15.11 27.90
CA HIS A 304 -1.21 -14.31 27.13
C HIS A 304 -0.21 -15.22 26.41
N ILE A 305 -0.65 -15.90 25.36
CA ILE A 305 0.13 -16.93 24.65
C ILE A 305 1.44 -16.37 24.10
N PHE A 306 1.43 -15.12 23.64
CA PHE A 306 2.58 -14.45 23.03
C PHE A 306 3.23 -13.38 23.93
N GLY A 307 2.88 -13.33 25.21
CA GLY A 307 3.24 -12.24 26.12
C GLY A 307 2.12 -11.20 26.22
N HIS A 308 2.33 -10.14 26.99
CA HIS A 308 1.33 -9.11 27.26
C HIS A 308 1.96 -7.72 27.29
N GLY A 309 1.32 -6.76 26.62
CA GLY A 309 1.66 -5.35 26.71
C GLY A 309 2.99 -4.95 26.05
N GLY A 310 3.65 -5.88 25.34
CA GLY A 310 4.94 -5.61 24.72
C GLY A 310 4.91 -4.46 23.72
N ALA A 311 3.89 -4.41 22.86
CA ALA A 311 3.78 -3.32 21.89
C ALA A 311 3.36 -1.99 22.52
N ARG A 312 2.63 -2.01 23.65
CA ARG A 312 2.35 -0.81 24.44
C ARG A 312 3.61 -0.23 25.05
N ALA A 313 4.42 -1.06 25.72
CA ALA A 313 5.70 -0.63 26.30
C ALA A 313 6.67 -0.13 25.24
N GLU A 314 6.68 -0.78 24.08
CA GLU A 314 7.50 -0.35 22.95
C GLU A 314 7.03 0.99 22.36
N ALA A 315 5.70 1.22 22.26
CA ALA A 315 5.14 2.48 21.81
C ALA A 315 5.52 3.63 22.77
N GLU A 316 5.43 3.41 24.09
CA GLU A 316 5.86 4.36 25.12
C GLU A 316 7.35 4.67 24.98
N ARG A 317 8.19 3.64 24.84
CA ARG A 317 9.63 3.80 24.66
C ARG A 317 10.01 4.57 23.40
N LEU A 318 9.24 4.42 22.33
CA LEU A 318 9.42 5.10 21.06
C LEU A 318 8.73 6.46 20.99
N GLU A 319 8.03 6.87 22.04
CA GLU A 319 7.24 8.11 22.09
C GLU A 319 6.27 8.20 20.92
N VAL A 320 5.53 7.10 20.64
CA VAL A 320 4.48 7.05 19.63
C VAL A 320 3.16 6.63 20.26
N PRO A 321 2.00 7.04 19.71
CA PRO A 321 0.71 6.67 20.27
C PRO A 321 0.48 5.15 20.30
N PHE A 322 -0.19 4.64 21.32
CA PHE A 322 -0.71 3.29 21.38
C PHE A 322 -2.21 3.30 21.10
N LEU A 323 -2.61 2.69 19.98
CA LEU A 323 -4.00 2.73 19.51
C LEU A 323 -4.89 1.72 20.23
N GLY A 324 -4.37 0.52 20.51
CA GLY A 324 -5.13 -0.52 21.20
C GLY A 324 -4.60 -1.92 20.99
N GLU A 325 -5.32 -2.84 21.59
CA GLU A 325 -5.05 -4.29 21.57
C GLU A 325 -6.19 -5.02 20.85
N VAL A 326 -5.82 -5.97 19.99
CA VAL A 326 -6.78 -6.87 19.31
C VAL A 326 -6.52 -8.28 19.82
N PRO A 327 -7.53 -9.00 20.30
CA PRO A 327 -7.34 -10.34 20.84
C PRO A 327 -7.05 -11.36 19.73
N LEU A 328 -6.36 -12.43 20.11
CA LEU A 328 -6.31 -13.64 19.31
C LEU A 328 -7.64 -14.38 19.52
N ASN A 329 -8.52 -14.30 18.54
CA ASN A 329 -9.88 -14.84 18.64
C ASN A 329 -10.26 -15.65 17.40
N MET A 330 -10.93 -16.77 17.62
CA MET A 330 -11.37 -17.68 16.54
C MET A 330 -12.35 -16.99 15.59
N THR A 331 -13.29 -16.21 16.12
CA THR A 331 -14.29 -15.50 15.30
C THR A 331 -13.62 -14.54 14.32
N ILE A 332 -12.61 -13.77 14.76
CA ILE A 332 -11.86 -12.88 13.88
C ILE A 332 -11.19 -13.66 12.74
N ARG A 333 -10.59 -14.83 13.05
CA ARG A 333 -9.96 -15.69 12.05
C ARG A 333 -10.99 -16.28 11.09
N GLU A 334 -12.03 -16.92 11.61
CA GLU A 334 -13.05 -17.63 10.81
C GLU A 334 -13.81 -16.69 9.89
N THR A 335 -14.19 -15.52 10.37
CA THR A 335 -14.86 -14.50 9.55
C THR A 335 -13.91 -13.95 8.49
N SER A 336 -12.63 -13.75 8.79
CA SER A 336 -11.61 -13.34 7.84
C SER A 336 -11.39 -14.40 6.75
N ASP A 337 -11.26 -15.68 7.12
CA ASP A 337 -11.10 -16.80 6.18
C ASP A 337 -12.33 -16.96 5.27
N ALA A 338 -13.51 -16.62 5.78
CA ALA A 338 -14.78 -16.63 5.05
C ALA A 338 -14.98 -15.39 4.15
N GLY A 339 -14.03 -14.44 4.11
CA GLY A 339 -14.16 -13.21 3.34
C GLY A 339 -15.20 -12.22 3.90
N ARG A 340 -15.44 -12.26 5.19
CA ARG A 340 -16.46 -11.49 5.89
C ARG A 340 -15.86 -10.86 7.15
N PRO A 341 -15.14 -9.72 7.04
CA PRO A 341 -14.46 -9.09 8.18
C PRO A 341 -15.39 -8.88 9.38
N VAL A 342 -14.88 -9.08 10.58
CA VAL A 342 -15.71 -9.09 11.80
C VAL A 342 -16.47 -7.77 12.03
N VAL A 343 -15.87 -6.63 11.63
CA VAL A 343 -16.53 -5.31 11.73
C VAL A 343 -17.76 -5.21 10.82
N ALA A 344 -17.78 -5.93 9.70
CA ALA A 344 -18.91 -5.95 8.78
C ALA A 344 -19.99 -6.94 9.21
N VAL A 345 -19.59 -8.10 9.77
CA VAL A 345 -20.51 -9.18 10.13
C VAL A 345 -21.24 -8.91 11.45
N ASP A 346 -20.51 -8.40 12.43
CA ASP A 346 -21.03 -8.13 13.77
C ASP A 346 -20.61 -6.72 14.21
N PRO A 347 -21.24 -5.67 13.61
CA PRO A 347 -20.80 -4.28 13.80
C PRO A 347 -20.93 -3.78 15.23
N ASP A 348 -21.79 -4.38 16.03
CA ASP A 348 -22.02 -4.00 17.43
C ASP A 348 -21.34 -4.97 18.42
N GLY A 349 -20.73 -6.03 17.92
CA GLY A 349 -20.04 -7.02 18.71
C GLY A 349 -18.74 -6.52 19.33
N PRO A 350 -18.21 -7.26 20.32
CA PRO A 350 -17.06 -6.82 21.12
C PRO A 350 -15.80 -6.61 20.26
N HIS A 351 -15.59 -7.42 19.23
CA HIS A 351 -14.43 -7.30 18.34
C HIS A 351 -14.54 -6.08 17.43
N ALA A 352 -15.73 -5.77 16.91
CA ALA A 352 -15.97 -4.57 16.12
C ALA A 352 -15.77 -3.30 16.96
N GLN A 353 -16.20 -3.32 18.23
CA GLN A 353 -15.99 -2.20 19.16
C GLN A 353 -14.50 -1.92 19.41
N ILE A 354 -13.66 -2.95 19.49
CA ILE A 354 -12.21 -2.80 19.60
C ILE A 354 -11.67 -2.04 18.38
N TYR A 355 -11.99 -2.49 17.15
CA TYR A 355 -11.54 -1.81 15.93
C TYR A 355 -12.11 -0.39 15.79
N ARG A 356 -13.36 -0.15 16.23
CA ARG A 356 -13.94 1.21 16.26
C ARG A 356 -13.19 2.12 17.23
N GLY A 357 -12.81 1.63 18.40
CA GLY A 357 -12.00 2.38 19.36
C GLY A 357 -10.61 2.71 18.80
N ILE A 358 -9.97 1.77 18.13
CA ILE A 358 -8.70 1.97 17.43
C ILE A 358 -8.85 2.99 16.31
N ALA A 359 -9.89 2.87 15.48
CA ALA A 359 -10.17 3.79 14.38
C ALA A 359 -10.44 5.23 14.86
N ALA A 360 -11.16 5.41 15.97
CA ALA A 360 -11.40 6.72 16.55
C ALA A 360 -10.12 7.40 17.03
N LYS A 361 -9.23 6.66 17.69
CA LYS A 361 -7.92 7.18 18.11
C LYS A 361 -7.05 7.52 16.89
N LEU A 362 -7.02 6.63 15.88
CA LEU A 362 -6.29 6.85 14.65
C LEU A 362 -6.74 8.14 13.96
N TRP A 363 -8.04 8.32 13.82
CA TRP A 363 -8.61 9.51 13.19
C TRP A 363 -8.30 10.78 13.98
N GLY A 364 -8.40 10.71 15.30
CA GLY A 364 -8.01 11.81 16.20
C GLY A 364 -6.53 12.21 16.04
N ASN A 365 -5.63 11.22 15.98
CA ASN A 365 -4.19 11.47 15.79
C ASN A 365 -3.88 12.03 14.38
N LEU A 366 -4.66 11.62 13.37
CA LEU A 366 -4.49 12.07 12.00
C LEU A 366 -4.96 13.51 11.77
N THR A 367 -6.08 13.89 12.39
CA THR A 367 -6.76 15.17 12.14
C THR A 367 -6.66 16.18 13.27
N GLY A 368 -6.14 15.76 14.42
CA GLY A 368 -6.10 16.58 15.64
C GLY A 368 -7.46 16.79 16.32
N GLY A 369 -8.47 15.96 15.95
CA GLY A 369 -9.83 16.06 16.49
C GLY A 369 -10.57 14.70 16.49
N PRO A 370 -11.73 14.61 17.17
CA PRO A 370 -12.53 13.39 17.16
C PRO A 370 -13.09 13.10 15.76
N ALA A 371 -13.26 11.81 15.43
CA ALA A 371 -13.89 11.39 14.18
C ALA A 371 -15.34 11.91 14.07
N PRO A 372 -15.82 12.24 12.85
CA PRO A 372 -17.22 12.61 12.65
C PRO A 372 -18.15 11.48 13.15
N ARG A 373 -19.21 11.84 13.86
CA ARG A 373 -20.23 10.88 14.26
C ARG A 373 -21.05 10.47 13.03
N ALA A 374 -21.29 9.16 12.89
CA ALA A 374 -22.22 8.66 11.89
C ALA A 374 -23.59 9.33 12.08
N ALA A 375 -24.18 9.82 11.01
CA ALA A 375 -25.56 10.34 11.07
C ALA A 375 -26.50 9.18 11.50
N PRO A 376 -27.49 9.45 12.37
CA PRO A 376 -28.46 8.42 12.76
C PRO A 376 -29.18 7.92 11.52
N ARG A 377 -29.20 6.60 11.30
CA ARG A 377 -30.05 5.98 10.30
C ARG A 377 -31.50 6.14 10.75
N ILE A 378 -32.26 6.95 10.03
CA ILE A 378 -33.72 7.00 10.18
C ILE A 378 -34.23 5.69 9.54
N VAL A 379 -34.61 4.74 10.35
CA VAL A 379 -35.40 3.58 9.91
C VAL A 379 -36.85 4.08 9.87
N ILE A 380 -37.40 4.23 8.68
CA ILE A 380 -38.84 4.46 8.49
C ILE A 380 -39.46 3.05 8.52
N GLU A 381 -40.22 2.78 9.58
CA GLU A 381 -41.08 1.59 9.66
C GLU A 381 -42.24 1.67 8.66
#